data_5d43dd545782e9184bc8c7f3d55c0434
#
_entry.id   5d43dd545782e9184bc8c7f3d55c0434
#
_cell.length_a   1.000
_cell.length_b   1.000
_cell.length_c   1.000
_cell.angle_alpha   90.00
_cell.angle_beta   90.00
_cell.angle_gamma   90.00
#
_symmetry.space_group_name_H-M   'P 1'
#
loop_
_entity.id
_entity.type
_entity.pdbx_description
1 polymer ?
#
loop_
_entity_poly.entity_id
_entity_poly.type
_entity_poly.pdbx_seq_one_letter_code
_entity_poly.pdbx_strand_id
1 'polypeptide(L)'
;MTVGVAGRYGNLSIRNYGQSSALMVDLGLRAELSRLVSWGAAVKNINGAVIGREREPLPQIFSVGLAVRPRDELQLLFDFNKDIRFRLDLRCGLVYQPLKTLSLRAGVADQPRRFALGLSVHVRRLRFDYAYLRHLELGDTHMAAIGVE
;
A
#
# COMPACT_ATOMS: atom_id res chain seq x y z
N MET A 1 -9.17 6.18 17.79
CA MET A 1 -8.84 7.03 16.63
C MET A 1 -7.37 7.40 16.72
N THR A 2 -6.61 7.26 15.63
CA THR A 2 -5.18 7.57 15.55
C THR A 2 -4.96 8.53 14.40
N VAL A 3 -4.18 9.57 14.63
CA VAL A 3 -3.75 10.54 13.59
C VAL A 3 -2.25 10.42 13.43
N GLY A 4 -1.77 10.45 12.20
CA GLY A 4 -0.35 10.39 11.86
C GLY A 4 0.05 11.50 10.91
N VAL A 5 1.25 12.02 11.12
CA VAL A 5 1.90 12.99 10.21
C VAL A 5 3.28 12.44 9.87
N ALA A 6 3.66 12.50 8.59
CA ALA A 6 4.99 12.10 8.15
C ALA A 6 5.60 13.16 7.22
N GLY A 7 6.86 13.49 7.45
CA GLY A 7 7.67 14.27 6.54
C GLY A 7 8.57 13.35 5.70
N ARG A 8 8.60 13.56 4.39
CA ARG A 8 9.48 12.81 3.47
C ARG A 8 10.37 13.77 2.71
N TYR A 9 11.66 13.51 2.74
CA TYR A 9 12.64 14.25 1.94
C TYR A 9 13.09 13.36 0.78
N GLY A 10 12.93 13.87 -0.43
CA GLY A 10 13.41 13.24 -1.66
C GLY A 10 14.54 14.06 -2.28
N ASN A 11 15.57 13.38 -2.74
CA ASN A 11 16.68 13.98 -3.49
C ASN A 11 16.85 13.20 -4.80
N LEU A 12 16.84 13.92 -5.91
CA LEU A 12 17.04 13.39 -7.25
C LEU A 12 18.32 14.01 -7.82
N SER A 13 19.31 13.17 -8.11
CA SER A 13 20.54 13.58 -8.78
C SER A 13 20.65 12.85 -10.11
N ILE A 14 20.70 13.59 -11.19
CA ILE A 14 20.83 13.04 -12.55
C ILE A 14 22.16 13.56 -13.12
N ARG A 15 23.01 12.63 -13.52
CA ARG A 15 24.32 12.95 -14.13
C ARG A 15 24.11 13.86 -15.34
N ASN A 16 24.80 15.01 -15.37
CA ASN A 16 24.72 16.06 -16.38
C ASN A 16 23.44 16.93 -16.36
N TYR A 17 22.44 16.62 -15.51
CA TYR A 17 21.20 17.42 -15.39
C TYR A 17 21.08 18.14 -14.05
N GLY A 18 21.97 17.84 -13.09
CA GLY A 18 22.00 18.49 -11.79
C GLY A 18 21.29 17.72 -10.69
N GLN A 19 21.09 18.40 -9.57
CA GLN A 19 20.48 17.86 -8.36
C GLN A 19 19.28 18.68 -7.98
N SER A 20 18.22 18.04 -7.52
CA SER A 20 17.02 18.68 -7.00
C SER A 20 16.48 17.92 -5.80
N SER A 21 15.89 18.63 -4.86
CA SER A 21 15.27 18.03 -3.68
C SER A 21 13.86 18.56 -3.48
N ALA A 22 13.04 17.75 -2.82
CA ALA A 22 11.67 18.10 -2.46
C ALA A 22 11.35 17.60 -1.05
N LEU A 23 10.58 18.39 -0.30
CA LEU A 23 10.00 18.02 0.99
C LEU A 23 8.50 17.79 0.80
N MET A 24 8.03 16.61 1.17
CA MET A 24 6.63 16.22 1.10
C MET A 24 6.10 15.98 2.50
N VAL A 25 4.85 16.36 2.73
CA VAL A 25 4.14 16.12 3.98
C VAL A 25 2.95 15.19 3.71
N ASP A 26 2.84 14.14 4.51
CA ASP A 26 1.74 13.19 4.46
C ASP A 26 0.92 13.29 5.74
N LEU A 27 -0.39 13.15 5.62
CA LEU A 27 -1.33 13.08 6.72
C LEU A 27 -2.12 11.78 6.63
N GLY A 28 -2.41 11.18 7.79
CA GLY A 28 -3.22 9.98 7.85
C GLY A 28 -4.06 9.94 9.11
N LEU A 29 -5.20 9.30 8.98
CA LEU A 29 -6.05 9.03 10.13
C LEU A 29 -6.61 7.60 10.04
N ARG A 30 -6.82 6.97 11.20
CA ARG A 30 -7.42 5.66 11.33
C ARG A 30 -8.39 5.66 12.50
N ALA A 31 -9.54 5.04 12.30
CA ALA A 31 -10.53 4.83 13.35
C ALA A 31 -11.08 3.39 13.30
N GLU A 32 -11.31 2.83 14.47
CA GLU A 32 -12.04 1.58 14.66
C GLU A 32 -13.50 1.96 14.98
N LEU A 33 -14.40 1.64 14.04
CA LEU A 33 -15.83 1.91 14.19
C LEU A 33 -16.50 0.87 15.06
N SER A 34 -16.00 -0.37 15.00
CA SER A 34 -16.43 -1.49 15.83
C SER A 34 -15.30 -2.53 15.91
N ARG A 35 -15.54 -3.64 16.62
CA ARG A 35 -14.62 -4.79 16.63
C ARG A 35 -14.46 -5.43 15.25
N LEU A 36 -15.46 -5.26 14.38
CA LEU A 36 -15.50 -5.86 13.04
C LEU A 36 -15.04 -4.91 11.94
N VAL A 37 -15.14 -3.59 12.16
CA VAL A 37 -14.95 -2.59 11.10
C VAL A 37 -13.96 -1.52 11.53
N SER A 38 -12.96 -1.31 10.71
CA SER A 38 -12.05 -0.18 10.81
C SER A 38 -11.92 0.53 9.47
N TRP A 39 -11.70 1.84 9.51
CA TRP A 39 -11.48 2.65 8.34
C TRP A 39 -10.25 3.53 8.50
N GLY A 40 -9.72 4.00 7.41
CA GLY A 40 -8.63 4.95 7.40
C GLY A 40 -8.67 5.84 6.18
N ALA A 41 -8.08 7.02 6.32
CA ALA A 41 -7.86 7.94 5.21
C ALA A 41 -6.43 8.48 5.28
N ALA A 42 -5.84 8.73 4.14
CA ALA A 42 -4.52 9.31 4.05
C ALA A 42 -4.42 10.25 2.84
N VAL A 43 -3.63 11.30 3.01
CA VAL A 43 -3.24 12.20 1.92
C VAL A 43 -1.72 12.24 1.88
N LYS A 44 -1.16 11.84 0.75
CA LYS A 44 0.28 11.94 0.50
C LYS A 44 0.59 13.19 -0.28
N ASN A 45 1.70 13.85 0.07
CA ASN A 45 2.15 15.10 -0.54
C ASN A 45 1.08 16.19 -0.48
N ILE A 46 0.48 16.41 0.72
CA ILE A 46 -0.59 17.39 0.90
C ILE A 46 -0.15 18.82 0.58
N ASN A 47 1.15 19.10 0.72
CA ASN A 47 1.75 20.39 0.41
C ASN A 47 2.01 20.61 -1.09
N GLY A 48 1.68 19.65 -1.96
CA GLY A 48 1.85 19.78 -3.41
C GLY A 48 3.31 20.03 -3.82
N ALA A 49 4.27 19.34 -3.19
CA ALA A 49 5.68 19.54 -3.46
C ALA A 49 6.03 19.32 -4.94
N VAL A 50 6.95 20.12 -5.42
CA VAL A 50 7.48 20.07 -6.80
C VAL A 50 8.97 19.76 -6.79
N ILE A 51 9.49 19.19 -7.87
CA ILE A 51 10.90 18.84 -8.01
C ILE A 51 11.46 19.34 -9.35
N GLY A 52 12.74 19.63 -9.39
CA GLY A 52 13.44 20.07 -10.60
C GLY A 52 13.32 21.56 -10.90
N ARG A 53 14.08 22.01 -11.90
CA ARG A 53 14.06 23.40 -12.36
C ARG A 53 12.73 23.80 -13.01
N GLU A 54 12.08 22.83 -13.68
CA GLU A 54 10.80 23.01 -14.33
C GLU A 54 9.61 22.90 -13.36
N ARG A 55 9.90 22.72 -12.05
CA ARG A 55 8.90 22.60 -10.99
C ARG A 55 7.87 21.50 -11.26
N GLU A 56 8.37 20.33 -11.67
CA GLU A 56 7.49 19.20 -11.93
C GLU A 56 6.74 18.78 -10.67
N PRO A 57 5.40 18.75 -10.70
CA PRO A 57 4.61 18.41 -9.52
C PRO A 57 4.77 16.94 -9.18
N LEU A 58 5.07 16.64 -7.92
CA LEU A 58 5.13 15.28 -7.40
C LEU A 58 3.70 14.73 -7.18
N PRO A 59 3.50 13.39 -7.28
CA PRO A 59 2.20 12.77 -7.09
C PRO A 59 1.54 13.16 -5.77
N GLN A 60 0.29 13.62 -5.84
CA GLN A 60 -0.56 13.88 -4.68
C GLN A 60 -1.66 12.82 -4.67
N ILE A 61 -1.69 12.00 -3.62
CA ILE A 61 -2.55 10.82 -3.56
C ILE A 61 -3.47 10.91 -2.36
N PHE A 62 -4.76 10.80 -2.62
CA PHE A 62 -5.82 10.65 -1.62
C PHE A 62 -6.19 9.17 -1.53
N SER A 63 -6.20 8.63 -0.33
CA SER A 63 -6.54 7.22 -0.08
C SER A 63 -7.60 7.13 1.00
N VAL A 64 -8.60 6.28 0.78
CA VAL A 64 -9.60 5.90 1.79
C VAL A 64 -9.70 4.39 1.78
N GLY A 65 -9.59 3.77 2.95
CA GLY A 65 -9.62 2.33 3.11
C GLY A 65 -10.65 1.89 4.16
N LEU A 66 -11.23 0.74 3.92
CA LEU A 66 -12.15 0.04 4.82
C LEU A 66 -11.62 -1.38 5.05
N ALA A 67 -11.54 -1.81 6.30
CA ALA A 67 -11.27 -3.18 6.66
C ALA A 67 -12.43 -3.76 7.47
N VAL A 68 -12.93 -4.92 7.03
CA VAL A 68 -14.02 -5.65 7.68
C VAL A 68 -13.51 -7.02 8.10
N ARG A 69 -13.72 -7.39 9.37
CA ARG A 69 -13.32 -8.67 9.96
C ARG A 69 -14.59 -9.44 10.39
N PRO A 70 -15.24 -10.17 9.48
CA PRO A 70 -16.45 -10.92 9.82
C PRO A 70 -16.18 -12.05 10.83
N ARG A 71 -14.94 -12.57 10.82
CA ARG A 71 -14.38 -13.58 11.75
C ARG A 71 -12.94 -13.23 12.08
N ASP A 72 -12.41 -13.77 13.15
CA ASP A 72 -11.03 -13.54 13.57
C ASP A 72 -10.02 -14.01 12.50
N GLU A 73 -10.38 -15.07 11.77
CA GLU A 73 -9.54 -15.64 10.72
C GLU A 73 -9.68 -14.95 9.35
N LEU A 74 -10.70 -14.09 9.16
CA LEU A 74 -11.05 -13.52 7.86
C LEU A 74 -11.09 -11.99 7.91
N GLN A 75 -10.31 -11.35 7.04
CA GLN A 75 -10.32 -9.91 6.85
C GLN A 75 -10.53 -9.56 5.37
N LEU A 76 -11.49 -8.69 5.11
CA LEU A 76 -11.77 -8.08 3.82
C LEU A 76 -11.24 -6.63 3.83
N LEU A 77 -10.59 -6.23 2.75
CA LEU A 77 -9.97 -4.93 2.60
C LEU A 77 -10.48 -4.26 1.32
N PHE A 78 -10.84 -2.99 1.43
CA PHE A 78 -11.28 -2.17 0.30
C PHE A 78 -10.54 -0.85 0.35
N ASP A 79 -9.85 -0.48 -0.73
CA ASP A 79 -9.11 0.76 -0.84
C ASP A 79 -9.52 1.54 -2.08
N PHE A 80 -9.70 2.83 -1.91
CA PHE A 80 -9.95 3.82 -2.94
C PHE A 80 -8.74 4.75 -2.97
N ASN A 81 -8.00 4.76 -4.07
CA ASN A 81 -6.83 5.60 -4.22
C ASN A 81 -7.01 6.53 -5.42
N LYS A 82 -6.88 7.82 -5.19
CA LYS A 82 -6.97 8.84 -6.22
C LYS A 82 -5.70 9.68 -6.25
N ASP A 83 -4.87 9.50 -7.27
CA ASP A 83 -3.90 10.50 -7.69
C ASP A 83 -4.62 11.58 -8.51
N ILE A 84 -4.33 12.84 -8.27
CA ILE A 84 -5.00 13.96 -8.99
C ILE A 84 -4.83 13.89 -10.51
N ARG A 85 -3.75 13.25 -10.99
CA ARG A 85 -3.42 13.13 -12.42
C ARG A 85 -3.92 11.85 -13.09
N PHE A 86 -4.31 10.84 -12.32
CA PHE A 86 -4.69 9.53 -12.82
C PHE A 86 -6.14 9.19 -12.45
N ARG A 87 -6.67 8.14 -13.07
CA ARG A 87 -7.99 7.62 -12.73
C ARG A 87 -8.03 7.07 -11.31
N LEU A 88 -9.23 6.94 -10.76
CA LEU A 88 -9.46 6.29 -9.47
C LEU A 88 -8.99 4.83 -9.54
N ASP A 89 -8.15 4.42 -8.59
CA ASP A 89 -7.68 3.05 -8.43
C ASP A 89 -8.44 2.38 -7.29
N LEU A 90 -9.22 1.37 -7.63
CA LEU A 90 -9.97 0.54 -6.70
C LEU A 90 -9.19 -0.72 -6.40
N ARG A 91 -9.05 -1.04 -5.12
CA ARG A 91 -8.37 -2.26 -4.68
C ARG A 91 -9.23 -3.01 -3.70
N CYS A 92 -9.28 -4.34 -3.89
CA CYS A 92 -9.90 -5.25 -2.94
C CYS A 92 -8.88 -6.29 -2.50
N GLY A 93 -8.92 -6.64 -1.24
CA GLY A 93 -8.03 -7.63 -0.64
C GLY A 93 -8.76 -8.56 0.31
N LEU A 94 -8.23 -9.77 0.42
CA LEU A 94 -8.66 -10.81 1.32
C LEU A 94 -7.46 -11.30 2.09
N VAL A 95 -7.58 -11.43 3.42
CA VAL A 95 -6.63 -12.13 4.28
C VAL A 95 -7.39 -13.24 5.00
N TYR A 96 -6.93 -14.46 4.86
CA TYR A 96 -7.50 -15.62 5.52
C TYR A 96 -6.43 -16.37 6.32
N GLN A 97 -6.64 -16.48 7.62
CA GLN A 97 -5.71 -17.11 8.57
C GLN A 97 -6.38 -18.31 9.24
N PRO A 98 -6.50 -19.46 8.55
CA PRO A 98 -7.14 -20.65 9.12
C PRO A 98 -6.41 -21.21 10.34
N LEU A 99 -5.12 -20.94 10.42
CA LEU A 99 -4.25 -21.35 11.53
C LEU A 99 -3.35 -20.16 11.91
N LYS A 100 -2.90 -20.10 13.16
CA LYS A 100 -1.94 -19.08 13.62
C LYS A 100 -0.62 -19.11 12.84
N THR A 101 -0.31 -20.27 12.27
CA THR A 101 0.91 -20.52 11.49
C THR A 101 0.75 -20.32 9.98
N LEU A 102 -0.48 -20.11 9.48
CA LEU A 102 -0.76 -20.03 8.04
C LEU A 102 -1.60 -18.80 7.71
N SER A 103 -1.12 -17.96 6.79
CA SER A 103 -1.84 -16.82 6.27
C SER A 103 -1.89 -16.88 4.74
N LEU A 104 -3.08 -16.83 4.20
CA LEU A 104 -3.37 -16.74 2.77
C LEU A 104 -3.86 -15.33 2.45
N ARG A 105 -3.39 -14.77 1.36
CA ARG A 105 -3.76 -13.42 0.91
C ARG A 105 -4.10 -13.45 -0.56
N ALA A 106 -5.13 -12.70 -0.93
CA ALA A 106 -5.49 -12.44 -2.32
C ALA A 106 -5.83 -10.97 -2.48
N GLY A 107 -5.53 -10.41 -3.65
CA GLY A 107 -5.84 -9.02 -3.91
C GLY A 107 -5.98 -8.74 -5.40
N VAL A 108 -6.82 -7.76 -5.70
CA VAL A 108 -7.04 -7.23 -7.05
C VAL A 108 -6.96 -5.71 -7.01
N ALA A 109 -6.45 -5.13 -8.09
CA ALA A 109 -6.45 -3.68 -8.32
C ALA A 109 -6.88 -3.40 -9.75
N ASP A 110 -7.62 -2.30 -9.94
CA ASP A 110 -8.14 -1.92 -11.27
C ASP A 110 -7.15 -1.05 -12.05
N GLN A 111 -6.40 -0.18 -11.37
CA GLN A 111 -5.48 0.77 -12.03
C GLN A 111 -4.06 0.71 -11.44
N PRO A 112 -3.08 0.09 -12.10
CA PRO A 112 -3.19 -0.83 -13.24
C PRO A 112 -3.83 -2.16 -12.85
N ARG A 113 -4.46 -2.80 -13.81
CA ARG A 113 -5.09 -4.12 -13.57
C ARG A 113 -4.05 -5.13 -13.15
N ARG A 114 -4.16 -5.60 -11.93
CA ARG A 114 -3.26 -6.60 -11.35
C ARG A 114 -3.99 -7.48 -10.35
N PHE A 115 -3.48 -8.69 -10.26
CA PHE A 115 -3.93 -9.71 -9.32
C PHE A 115 -2.74 -10.19 -8.50
N ALA A 116 -2.92 -10.38 -7.22
CA ALA A 116 -1.87 -10.85 -6.32
C ALA A 116 -2.36 -11.98 -5.44
N LEU A 117 -1.50 -12.98 -5.22
CA LEU A 117 -1.66 -14.03 -4.23
C LEU A 117 -0.48 -14.02 -3.29
N GLY A 118 -0.72 -14.31 -2.02
CA GLY A 118 0.32 -14.41 -1.01
C GLY A 118 0.08 -15.59 -0.07
N LEU A 119 1.16 -16.21 0.34
CA LEU A 119 1.22 -17.28 1.32
C LEU A 119 2.28 -16.92 2.35
N SER A 120 1.94 -17.02 3.64
CA SER A 120 2.91 -16.92 4.74
C SER A 120 2.77 -18.11 5.65
N VAL A 121 3.89 -18.76 5.95
CA VAL A 121 3.95 -19.89 6.89
C VAL A 121 4.93 -19.55 8.01
N HIS A 122 4.45 -19.64 9.25
CA HIS A 122 5.24 -19.45 10.46
C HIS A 122 5.55 -20.81 11.10
N VAL A 123 6.82 -21.12 11.26
CA VAL A 123 7.29 -22.35 11.93
C VAL A 123 8.28 -21.96 13.01
N ARG A 124 7.86 -22.01 14.27
CA ARG A 124 8.64 -21.56 15.45
C ARG A 124 9.10 -20.11 15.30
N ARG A 125 10.39 -19.87 15.00
CA ARG A 125 11.01 -18.56 14.80
C ARG A 125 11.22 -18.21 13.32
N LEU A 126 10.81 -19.07 12.42
CA LEU A 126 10.99 -18.86 10.98
C LEU A 126 9.67 -18.49 10.33
N ARG A 127 9.71 -17.47 9.48
CA ARG A 127 8.62 -17.08 8.61
C ARG A 127 9.04 -17.21 7.15
N PHE A 128 8.26 -17.95 6.41
CA PHE A 128 8.40 -18.10 4.96
C PHE A 128 7.26 -17.35 4.29
N ASP A 129 7.59 -16.42 3.43
CA ASP A 129 6.63 -15.66 2.64
C ASP A 129 6.84 -15.96 1.17
N TYR A 130 5.75 -16.19 0.46
CA TYR A 130 5.73 -16.27 -0.99
C TYR A 130 4.62 -15.36 -1.52
N ALA A 131 4.92 -14.61 -2.59
CA ALA A 131 3.95 -13.79 -3.27
C ALA A 131 4.06 -13.95 -4.78
N TYR A 132 2.92 -14.04 -5.41
CA TYR A 132 2.73 -14.03 -6.85
C TYR A 132 1.94 -12.77 -7.23
N LEU A 133 2.46 -12.03 -8.19
CA LEU A 133 1.81 -10.84 -8.74
C LEU A 133 1.72 -10.99 -10.25
N ARG A 134 0.51 -10.92 -10.77
CA ARG A 134 0.25 -10.85 -12.21
C ARG A 134 -0.17 -9.44 -12.58
N HIS A 135 0.60 -8.83 -13.45
CA HIS A 135 0.28 -7.57 -14.11
C HIS A 135 -0.15 -7.87 -15.54
N LEU A 136 -1.34 -7.42 -15.95
CA LEU A 136 -1.88 -7.77 -17.26
C LEU A 136 -1.02 -7.30 -18.44
N GLU A 137 -0.24 -6.24 -18.25
CA GLU A 137 0.61 -5.65 -19.30
C GLU A 137 2.10 -6.00 -19.13
N LEU A 138 2.58 -6.21 -17.90
CA LEU A 138 4.02 -6.38 -17.60
C LEU A 138 4.40 -7.84 -17.29
N GLY A 139 3.41 -8.76 -17.21
CA GLY A 139 3.65 -10.18 -16.94
C GLY A 139 3.65 -10.54 -15.45
N ASP A 140 4.29 -11.65 -15.14
CA ASP A 140 4.23 -12.31 -13.84
C ASP A 140 5.48 -12.02 -13.00
N THR A 141 5.29 -11.81 -11.70
CA THR A 141 6.38 -11.61 -10.74
C THR A 141 6.21 -12.57 -9.57
N HIS A 142 7.29 -13.24 -9.21
CA HIS A 142 7.38 -14.14 -8.07
C HIS A 142 8.33 -13.55 -7.03
N MET A 143 7.92 -13.51 -5.77
CA MET A 143 8.72 -13.03 -4.65
C MET A 143 8.73 -14.07 -3.54
N ALA A 144 9.90 -14.36 -2.99
CA ALA A 144 10.04 -15.19 -1.82
C ALA A 144 10.89 -14.49 -0.78
N ALA A 145 10.54 -14.62 0.49
CA ALA A 145 11.28 -14.08 1.62
C ALA A 145 11.31 -15.06 2.79
N ILE A 146 12.40 -14.99 3.57
CA ILE A 146 12.56 -15.73 4.81
C ILE A 146 12.85 -14.71 5.90
N GLY A 147 12.09 -14.76 6.99
CA GLY A 147 12.26 -13.94 8.17
C GLY A 147 12.54 -14.79 9.40
N VAL A 148 13.22 -14.21 10.39
CA VAL A 148 13.45 -14.78 11.71
C VAL A 148 12.82 -13.85 12.74
N GLU A 149 11.94 -14.38 13.60
CA GLU A 149 11.24 -13.65 14.66
C GLU A 149 11.66 -14.16 16.05
#